data_a92294a52d5529d5b3e3d1ef51cc8ab3
#
_entry.id   a92294a52d5529d5b3e3d1ef51cc8ab3
#
_cell.length_a   1.000
_cell.length_b   1.000
_cell.length_c   1.000
_cell.angle_alpha   90.00
_cell.angle_beta   90.00
_cell.angle_gamma   90.00
#
_symmetry.space_group_name_H-M   'P 1'
#
loop_
_entity.id
_entity.type
_entity.pdbx_description
1 polymer ?
#
loop_
_entity_poly.entity_id
_entity_poly.type
_entity_poly.pdbx_seq_one_letter_code
_entity_poly.pdbx_strand_id
1 'polypeptide(L)'
;YDSLKKIALRWGTYYRLDRAGQLHPQGASDSDQGITPADVLESQGIGDHRGLVFIDTIDGQSPREDNMGTLVLEMDYVEGLLVVQGHVVCRPRAAGKSVPVLSPPSSGTESLGTRVPVQLSDIHVNGLLYAAGAIRVERSARVYGAIMAGQSVTSIGAGTGIEVWYNADLAQGLFRGIPVVYREPGTWLAKY
;
A
#
# COMPACT_ATOMS: atom_id res chain seq x y z
N TYR A 1 -6.11 4.81 -12.29
CA TYR A 1 -6.14 3.39 -12.63
C TYR A 1 -5.12 3.07 -13.73
N ASP A 2 -5.33 3.51 -14.96
CA ASP A 2 -4.55 3.10 -16.13
C ASP A 2 -3.05 3.41 -16.05
N SER A 3 -2.68 4.54 -15.50
CA SER A 3 -1.26 4.95 -15.40
C SER A 3 -0.48 4.06 -14.44
N LEU A 4 -1.02 3.78 -13.25
CA LEU A 4 -0.37 2.91 -12.26
C LEU A 4 -0.33 1.46 -12.74
N LYS A 5 -1.40 0.99 -13.38
CA LYS A 5 -1.44 -0.33 -14.01
C LYS A 5 -0.34 -0.50 -15.06
N LYS A 6 -0.17 0.48 -15.97
CA LYS A 6 0.89 0.46 -16.99
C LYS A 6 2.29 0.41 -16.37
N ILE A 7 2.53 1.15 -15.29
CA ILE A 7 3.81 1.14 -14.58
C ILE A 7 4.06 -0.24 -13.98
N ALA A 8 3.08 -0.80 -13.28
CA ALA A 8 3.21 -2.11 -12.64
C ALA A 8 3.44 -3.24 -13.66
N LEU A 9 2.72 -3.21 -14.79
CA LEU A 9 2.92 -4.14 -15.90
C LEU A 9 4.35 -4.07 -16.46
N ARG A 10 4.89 -2.86 -16.62
CA ARG A 10 6.25 -2.64 -17.13
C ARG A 10 7.33 -3.14 -16.16
N TRP A 11 7.08 -3.06 -14.86
CA TRP A 11 8.07 -3.40 -13.83
C TRP A 11 7.89 -4.81 -13.26
N GLY A 12 6.84 -5.54 -13.70
CA GLY A 12 6.58 -6.90 -13.26
C GLY A 12 6.02 -6.98 -11.84
N THR A 13 5.34 -5.92 -11.38
CA THR A 13 4.69 -5.84 -10.04
C THR A 13 3.18 -5.77 -10.16
N TYR A 14 2.65 -6.25 -11.28
CA TYR A 14 1.23 -6.39 -11.55
C TYR A 14 0.75 -7.81 -11.25
N TYR A 15 -0.35 -7.90 -10.54
CA TYR A 15 -1.05 -9.14 -10.25
C TYR A 15 -2.54 -8.96 -10.48
N ARG A 16 -3.23 -10.03 -10.86
CA ARG A 16 -4.68 -10.09 -10.88
C ARG A 16 -5.16 -10.90 -9.66
N LEU A 17 -6.18 -10.42 -8.99
CA LEU A 17 -6.78 -11.08 -7.84
C LEU A 17 -7.89 -12.03 -8.33
N ASP A 18 -7.89 -13.27 -7.89
CA ASP A 18 -9.01 -14.17 -8.15
C ASP A 18 -10.09 -14.14 -7.04
N ARG A 19 -11.16 -14.91 -7.23
CA ARG A 19 -12.26 -14.99 -6.24
C ARG A 19 -11.87 -15.71 -4.94
N ALA A 20 -10.81 -16.51 -4.98
CA ALA A 20 -10.28 -17.19 -3.81
C ALA A 20 -9.27 -16.35 -3.01
N GLY A 21 -8.94 -15.14 -3.49
CA GLY A 21 -7.96 -14.25 -2.87
C GLY A 21 -6.52 -14.58 -3.23
N GLN A 22 -6.31 -15.38 -4.29
CA GLN A 22 -4.98 -15.68 -4.80
C GLN A 22 -4.56 -14.66 -5.86
N LEU A 23 -3.25 -14.49 -6.02
CA LEU A 23 -2.66 -13.55 -6.96
C LEU A 23 -2.10 -14.28 -8.17
N HIS A 24 -2.42 -13.78 -9.34
CA HIS A 24 -1.92 -14.28 -10.62
C HIS A 24 -1.04 -13.22 -11.28
N PRO A 25 0.24 -13.51 -11.57
CA PRO A 25 1.11 -12.58 -12.27
C PRO A 25 0.64 -12.35 -13.70
N GLN A 26 1.19 -11.33 -14.35
CA GLN A 26 0.90 -11.04 -15.75
C GLN A 26 1.17 -12.26 -16.65
N GLY A 27 0.20 -12.61 -17.50
CA GLY A 27 0.30 -13.72 -18.43
C GLY A 27 -0.06 -15.09 -17.86
N ALA A 28 -0.34 -15.20 -16.55
CA ALA A 28 -0.85 -16.43 -15.99
C ALA A 28 -2.28 -16.72 -16.47
N SER A 29 -2.55 -18.00 -16.73
CA SER A 29 -3.89 -18.49 -17.05
C SER A 29 -4.72 -18.61 -15.76
N ASP A 30 -6.05 -18.58 -15.88
CA ASP A 30 -6.95 -18.83 -14.76
C ASP A 30 -6.86 -20.25 -14.20
N SER A 31 -6.31 -21.18 -15.00
CA SER A 31 -6.03 -22.56 -14.57
C SER A 31 -4.72 -22.72 -13.81
N ASP A 32 -3.85 -21.70 -13.82
CA ASP A 32 -2.58 -21.76 -13.13
C ASP A 32 -2.81 -21.60 -11.63
N GLN A 33 -2.02 -22.30 -10.84
CA GLN A 33 -2.07 -22.14 -9.38
C GLN A 33 -1.70 -20.70 -9.00
N GLY A 34 -2.60 -20.02 -8.29
CA GLY A 34 -2.35 -18.68 -7.78
C GLY A 34 -1.29 -18.66 -6.68
N ILE A 35 -0.70 -17.52 -6.49
CA ILE A 35 0.30 -17.25 -5.45
C ILE A 35 -0.41 -16.60 -4.27
N THR A 36 -0.02 -16.95 -3.03
CA THR A 36 -0.63 -16.29 -1.87
C THR A 36 -0.19 -14.82 -1.77
N PRO A 37 -1.04 -13.94 -1.25
CA PRO A 37 -0.64 -12.54 -1.02
C PRO A 37 0.62 -12.41 -0.15
N ALA A 38 0.81 -13.27 0.84
CA ALA A 38 1.97 -13.29 1.70
C ALA A 38 3.26 -13.57 0.89
N ASP A 39 3.25 -14.57 0.02
CA ASP A 39 4.44 -14.92 -0.80
C ASP A 39 4.89 -13.76 -1.69
N VAL A 40 3.94 -12.97 -2.21
CA VAL A 40 4.25 -11.82 -3.06
C VAL A 40 4.72 -10.62 -2.24
N LEU A 41 4.02 -10.29 -1.16
CA LEU A 41 4.22 -9.06 -0.42
C LEU A 41 5.36 -9.16 0.59
N GLU A 42 5.58 -10.32 1.19
CA GLU A 42 6.73 -10.56 2.08
C GLU A 42 8.04 -10.63 1.31
N SER A 43 8.05 -11.22 0.12
CA SER A 43 9.24 -11.26 -0.74
C SER A 43 9.68 -9.90 -1.26
N GLN A 44 8.78 -8.92 -1.27
CA GLN A 44 9.06 -7.52 -1.61
C GLN A 44 9.60 -6.73 -0.41
N GLY A 45 9.94 -7.41 0.69
CA GLY A 45 10.49 -6.78 1.88
C GLY A 45 11.83 -6.13 1.65
N ILE A 46 12.04 -5.07 2.39
CA ILE A 46 13.26 -4.29 2.65
C ILE A 46 14.41 -4.49 1.65
N GLY A 47 14.56 -3.55 0.76
CA GLY A 47 15.77 -3.37 -0.06
C GLY A 47 15.58 -3.66 -1.54
N ASP A 48 14.58 -4.41 -1.95
CA ASP A 48 14.35 -4.76 -3.36
C ASP A 48 12.95 -4.40 -3.86
N HIS A 49 12.25 -3.54 -3.12
CA HIS A 49 10.92 -3.12 -3.50
C HIS A 49 10.97 -2.18 -4.68
N ARG A 50 10.31 -2.59 -5.70
CA ARG A 50 10.04 -1.78 -6.89
C ARG A 50 8.99 -0.69 -6.64
N GLY A 51 8.69 -0.46 -5.37
CA GLY A 51 7.89 0.63 -4.85
C GLY A 51 6.39 0.55 -5.10
N LEU A 52 5.93 -0.06 -6.19
CA LEU A 52 4.53 -0.21 -6.54
C LEU A 52 4.17 -1.68 -6.73
N VAL A 53 3.18 -2.14 -6.00
CA VAL A 53 2.46 -3.39 -6.26
C VAL A 53 1.03 -3.04 -6.66
N PHE A 54 0.62 -3.45 -7.84
CA PHE A 54 -0.73 -3.23 -8.37
C PHE A 54 -1.48 -4.56 -8.45
N ILE A 55 -2.54 -4.66 -7.66
CA ILE A 55 -3.42 -5.83 -7.61
C ILE A 55 -4.73 -5.45 -8.28
N ASP A 56 -4.97 -6.02 -9.45
CA ASP A 56 -6.11 -5.71 -10.30
C ASP A 56 -7.36 -6.52 -9.90
N THR A 57 -8.48 -6.15 -10.48
CA THR A 57 -9.76 -6.85 -10.35
C THR A 57 -9.69 -8.29 -10.90
N ILE A 58 -10.72 -9.08 -10.64
CA ILE A 58 -10.83 -10.48 -11.07
C ILE A 58 -10.71 -10.62 -12.60
N ASP A 59 -11.28 -9.69 -13.36
CA ASP A 59 -11.29 -9.69 -14.82
C ASP A 59 -10.25 -8.74 -15.44
N GLY A 60 -9.47 -8.03 -14.63
CA GLY A 60 -8.48 -7.06 -15.10
C GLY A 60 -9.07 -5.81 -15.74
N GLN A 61 -10.35 -5.54 -15.54
CA GLN A 61 -11.03 -4.33 -16.01
C GLN A 61 -11.15 -3.29 -14.89
N SER A 62 -11.64 -2.10 -15.22
CA SER A 62 -11.90 -1.08 -14.19
C SER A 62 -12.77 -1.63 -13.07
N PRO A 63 -12.53 -1.22 -11.80
CA PRO A 63 -13.26 -1.74 -10.66
C PRO A 63 -14.77 -1.52 -10.76
N ARG A 64 -15.53 -2.57 -10.54
CA ARG A 64 -16.98 -2.60 -10.42
C ARG A 64 -17.34 -3.54 -9.27
N GLU A 65 -18.56 -3.43 -8.76
CA GLU A 65 -19.03 -4.22 -7.63
C GLU A 65 -18.92 -5.74 -7.86
N ASP A 66 -19.15 -6.18 -9.10
CA ASP A 66 -19.13 -7.60 -9.50
C ASP A 66 -17.75 -8.19 -9.79
N ASN A 67 -16.72 -7.35 -9.99
CA ASN A 67 -15.37 -7.79 -10.33
C ASN A 67 -14.30 -7.49 -9.25
N MET A 68 -14.68 -6.86 -8.14
CA MET A 68 -13.79 -6.63 -7.01
C MET A 68 -13.65 -7.88 -6.16
N GLY A 69 -12.45 -8.43 -6.09
CA GLY A 69 -12.09 -9.49 -5.14
C GLY A 69 -11.69 -8.94 -3.78
N THR A 70 -11.35 -9.83 -2.84
CA THR A 70 -10.88 -9.47 -1.50
C THR A 70 -9.45 -9.93 -1.29
N LEU A 71 -8.53 -8.99 -1.09
CA LEU A 71 -7.17 -9.25 -0.67
C LEU A 71 -7.09 -9.35 0.84
N VAL A 72 -6.55 -10.45 1.37
CA VAL A 72 -6.29 -10.60 2.81
C VAL A 72 -4.83 -10.31 3.10
N LEU A 73 -4.56 -9.25 3.87
CA LEU A 73 -3.24 -8.84 4.32
C LEU A 73 -2.94 -9.51 5.68
N GLU A 74 -2.27 -10.65 5.64
CA GLU A 74 -1.84 -11.41 6.83
C GLU A 74 -0.33 -11.31 7.11
N MET A 75 0.40 -10.51 6.33
CA MET A 75 1.82 -10.29 6.49
C MET A 75 2.15 -9.40 7.69
N ASP A 76 3.40 -9.47 8.14
CA ASP A 76 3.87 -8.69 9.26
C ASP A 76 4.29 -7.27 8.86
N TYR A 77 4.76 -7.10 7.62
CA TYR A 77 5.23 -5.80 7.13
C TYR A 77 5.16 -5.70 5.60
N VAL A 78 4.64 -4.58 5.13
CA VAL A 78 4.63 -4.19 3.70
C VAL A 78 5.23 -2.80 3.57
N GLU A 79 6.11 -2.61 2.60
CA GLU A 79 6.69 -1.31 2.29
C GLU A 79 6.39 -0.91 0.84
N GLY A 80 6.03 0.36 0.64
CA GLY A 80 5.80 0.92 -0.67
C GLY A 80 4.36 1.32 -0.95
N LEU A 81 3.99 1.35 -2.23
CA LEU A 81 2.66 1.69 -2.70
C LEU A 81 1.91 0.41 -3.08
N LEU A 82 0.98 0.00 -2.23
CA LEU A 82 0.08 -1.12 -2.49
C LEU A 82 -1.27 -0.59 -2.99
N VAL A 83 -1.56 -0.86 -4.26
CA VAL A 83 -2.79 -0.45 -4.92
C VAL A 83 -3.63 -1.67 -5.23
N VAL A 84 -4.80 -1.77 -4.61
CA VAL A 84 -5.72 -2.90 -4.76
C VAL A 84 -7.01 -2.44 -5.42
N GLN A 85 -7.33 -2.99 -6.58
CA GLN A 85 -8.58 -2.72 -7.30
C GLN A 85 -9.72 -3.63 -6.81
N GLY A 86 -9.81 -3.79 -5.51
CA GLY A 86 -10.75 -4.65 -4.80
C GLY A 86 -10.94 -4.21 -3.36
N HIS A 87 -11.40 -5.15 -2.53
CA HIS A 87 -11.49 -4.98 -1.08
C HIS A 87 -10.21 -5.45 -0.40
N VAL A 88 -9.93 -4.92 0.79
CA VAL A 88 -8.78 -5.32 1.61
C VAL A 88 -9.26 -5.71 3.01
N VAL A 89 -8.79 -6.84 3.49
CA VAL A 89 -8.92 -7.25 4.90
C VAL A 89 -7.54 -7.19 5.55
N CYS A 90 -7.37 -6.32 6.54
CA CYS A 90 -6.14 -6.21 7.33
C CYS A 90 -6.21 -7.14 8.54
N ARG A 91 -5.34 -8.15 8.54
CA ARG A 91 -5.23 -9.16 9.60
C ARG A 91 -3.76 -9.52 9.85
N PRO A 92 -2.90 -8.56 10.28
CA PRO A 92 -1.49 -8.84 10.53
C PRO A 92 -1.31 -10.03 11.49
N ARG A 93 -0.32 -10.90 11.23
CA ARG A 93 -0.09 -12.11 12.04
C ARG A 93 0.75 -11.85 13.26
N ALA A 94 1.72 -10.96 13.17
CA ALA A 94 2.67 -10.64 14.23
C ALA A 94 2.82 -9.13 14.42
N ALA A 95 3.65 -8.75 15.37
CA ALA A 95 4.11 -7.38 15.54
C ALA A 95 4.81 -6.90 14.26
N GLY A 96 4.54 -5.68 13.87
CA GLY A 96 5.18 -5.04 12.72
C GLY A 96 6.67 -4.75 12.96
N LYS A 97 7.29 -4.03 12.04
CA LYS A 97 8.69 -3.63 12.14
C LYS A 97 8.87 -2.27 12.78
N SER A 98 10.03 -2.07 13.39
CA SER A 98 10.46 -0.74 13.81
C SER A 98 11.02 0.03 12.63
N VAL A 99 10.49 1.23 12.40
CA VAL A 99 10.86 2.09 11.27
C VAL A 99 11.50 3.38 11.80
N PRO A 100 12.71 3.74 11.35
CA PRO A 100 13.32 5.02 11.69
C PRO A 100 12.61 6.16 10.96
N VAL A 101 12.19 7.16 11.68
CA VAL A 101 11.51 8.33 11.13
C VAL A 101 12.10 9.61 11.72
N LEU A 102 11.95 10.72 11.00
CA LEU A 102 12.29 12.02 11.54
C LEU A 102 11.08 12.58 12.29
N SER A 103 11.26 12.95 13.54
CA SER A 103 10.18 13.57 14.33
C SER A 103 9.64 14.81 13.58
N PRO A 104 8.32 15.06 13.62
CA PRO A 104 7.79 16.31 13.11
C PRO A 104 8.44 17.48 13.84
N PRO A 105 8.60 18.66 13.20
CA PRO A 105 9.04 19.85 13.90
C PRO A 105 8.08 20.12 15.05
N SER A 106 8.60 20.35 16.24
CA SER A 106 7.79 20.71 17.40
C SER A 106 6.98 21.97 17.07
N SER A 107 5.68 21.87 17.15
CA SER A 107 4.77 23.00 16.96
C SER A 107 4.93 23.96 18.13
N GLY A 108 5.65 25.02 17.95
CA GLY A 108 5.77 26.09 18.94
C GLY A 108 7.07 26.85 18.76
N THR A 109 6.96 28.04 18.23
CA THR A 109 8.01 29.07 18.10
C THR A 109 9.20 28.75 17.19
N GLU A 110 9.14 29.25 15.98
CA GLU A 110 10.13 29.93 15.12
C GLU A 110 11.59 29.45 15.06
N SER A 111 12.02 28.45 15.72
CA SER A 111 13.25 27.77 15.35
C SER A 111 12.89 26.54 14.50
N LEU A 112 13.46 26.44 13.35
CA LEU A 112 13.53 25.21 12.55
C LEU A 112 14.08 24.11 13.46
N GLY A 113 13.20 23.50 14.26
CA GLY A 113 13.55 22.52 15.27
C GLY A 113 14.30 21.38 14.58
N THR A 114 15.46 21.06 15.09
CA THR A 114 16.26 19.94 14.61
C THR A 114 15.39 18.68 14.70
N ARG A 115 15.06 18.09 13.54
CA ARG A 115 14.33 16.83 13.50
C ARG A 115 15.21 15.76 14.15
N VAL A 116 14.67 15.08 15.13
CA VAL A 116 15.36 14.00 15.86
C VAL A 116 14.91 12.67 15.28
N PRO A 117 15.82 11.75 14.93
CA PRO A 117 15.45 10.40 14.56
C PRO A 117 14.74 9.71 15.71
N VAL A 118 13.55 9.16 15.46
CA VAL A 118 12.77 8.34 16.38
C VAL A 118 12.44 7.00 15.73
N GLN A 119 12.20 5.97 16.55
CA GLN A 119 11.76 4.67 16.07
C GLN A 119 10.26 4.55 16.30
N LEU A 120 9.51 4.29 15.22
CA LEU A 120 8.12 3.86 15.31
C LEU A 120 8.10 2.34 15.35
N SER A 121 7.54 1.76 16.40
CA SER A 121 7.42 0.30 16.57
C SER A 121 6.11 -0.24 16.00
N ASP A 122 6.12 -1.52 15.67
CA ASP A 122 4.94 -2.28 15.24
C ASP A 122 4.26 -1.73 13.97
N ILE A 123 5.04 -1.18 13.06
CA ILE A 123 4.52 -0.71 11.77
C ILE A 123 4.30 -1.92 10.85
N HIS A 124 3.07 -2.07 10.35
CA HIS A 124 2.67 -3.12 9.42
C HIS A 124 2.70 -2.66 7.96
N VAL A 125 2.39 -1.38 7.73
CA VAL A 125 2.49 -0.77 6.39
C VAL A 125 3.32 0.49 6.47
N ASN A 126 4.41 0.54 5.69
CA ASN A 126 5.23 1.74 5.52
C ASN A 126 5.07 2.25 4.09
N GLY A 127 4.15 3.17 3.89
CA GLY A 127 3.85 3.69 2.56
C GLY A 127 2.39 4.03 2.37
N LEU A 128 1.82 3.68 1.21
CA LEU A 128 0.43 3.94 0.90
C LEU A 128 -0.31 2.63 0.63
N LEU A 129 -1.43 2.44 1.32
CA LEU A 129 -2.41 1.39 1.05
C LEU A 129 -3.65 2.02 0.42
N TYR A 130 -3.92 1.68 -0.84
CA TYR A 130 -5.14 2.06 -1.55
C TYR A 130 -6.00 0.83 -1.84
N ALA A 131 -7.30 0.92 -1.60
CA ALA A 131 -8.30 -0.04 -2.03
C ALA A 131 -9.41 0.66 -2.81
N ALA A 132 -9.75 0.19 -4.00
CA ALA A 132 -10.91 0.71 -4.74
C ALA A 132 -12.24 0.41 -4.04
N GLY A 133 -12.32 -0.71 -3.33
CA GLY A 133 -13.44 -1.11 -2.48
C GLY A 133 -13.31 -0.63 -1.03
N ALA A 134 -13.71 -1.48 -0.10
CA ALA A 134 -13.63 -1.25 1.35
C ALA A 134 -12.32 -1.82 1.94
N ILE A 135 -11.85 -1.17 3.01
CA ILE A 135 -10.79 -1.70 3.88
C ILE A 135 -11.42 -2.10 5.21
N ARG A 136 -11.25 -3.36 5.58
CA ARG A 136 -11.77 -3.94 6.80
C ARG A 136 -10.62 -4.37 7.70
N VAL A 137 -10.64 -3.97 8.95
CA VAL A 137 -9.60 -4.28 9.91
C VAL A 137 -10.14 -5.30 10.90
N GLU A 138 -9.56 -6.48 10.92
CA GLU A 138 -9.93 -7.58 11.82
C GLU A 138 -8.88 -7.81 12.92
N ARG A 139 -7.68 -7.31 12.72
CA ARG A 139 -6.64 -7.16 13.74
C ARG A 139 -6.03 -5.79 13.64
N SER A 140 -5.61 -5.22 14.77
CA SER A 140 -5.02 -3.88 14.80
C SER A 140 -3.85 -3.77 13.84
N ALA A 141 -3.85 -2.72 13.04
CA ALA A 141 -2.81 -2.44 12.07
C ALA A 141 -2.28 -1.02 12.23
N ARG A 142 -0.97 -0.85 12.11
CA ARG A 142 -0.29 0.44 12.13
C ARG A 142 0.29 0.76 10.77
N VAL A 143 -0.04 1.95 10.29
CA VAL A 143 0.36 2.46 8.98
C VAL A 143 1.20 3.71 9.19
N TYR A 144 2.45 3.68 8.75
CA TYR A 144 3.27 4.88 8.63
C TYR A 144 3.21 5.36 7.18
N GLY A 145 2.29 6.30 6.92
CA GLY A 145 2.03 6.76 5.57
C GLY A 145 0.59 7.21 5.34
N ALA A 146 -0.10 6.56 4.43
CA ALA A 146 -1.48 6.88 4.10
C ALA A 146 -2.31 5.62 3.84
N ILE A 147 -3.61 5.72 4.11
CA ILE A 147 -4.61 4.71 3.78
C ILE A 147 -5.77 5.39 3.07
N MET A 148 -6.23 4.78 1.97
CA MET A 148 -7.32 5.32 1.16
C MET A 148 -8.24 4.17 0.73
N ALA A 149 -9.55 4.37 0.87
CA ALA A 149 -10.55 3.43 0.39
C ALA A 149 -11.59 4.16 -0.47
N GLY A 150 -11.99 3.56 -1.57
CA GLY A 150 -13.05 4.10 -2.43
C GLY A 150 -14.44 4.00 -1.81
N GLN A 151 -14.64 3.07 -0.88
CA GLN A 151 -15.93 2.89 -0.21
C GLN A 151 -15.84 3.24 1.29
N SER A 152 -15.21 2.41 2.11
CA SER A 152 -15.15 2.62 3.57
C SER A 152 -13.91 2.01 4.20
N VAL A 153 -13.54 2.54 5.36
CA VAL A 153 -12.57 1.92 6.28
C VAL A 153 -13.32 1.57 7.56
N THR A 154 -13.34 0.28 7.92
CA THR A 154 -14.08 -0.22 9.09
C THR A 154 -13.21 -1.13 9.94
N SER A 155 -13.42 -1.10 11.25
CA SER A 155 -12.77 -1.98 12.22
C SER A 155 -13.82 -2.92 12.82
N ILE A 156 -13.49 -4.21 12.95
CA ILE A 156 -14.40 -5.24 13.42
C ILE A 156 -13.78 -5.93 14.64
N GLY A 157 -14.50 -5.84 15.75
CA GLY A 157 -14.10 -6.41 17.02
C GLY A 157 -13.67 -5.37 18.06
N ALA A 158 -13.81 -5.73 19.33
CA ALA A 158 -13.39 -4.89 20.43
C ALA A 158 -11.85 -4.79 20.45
N GLY A 159 -11.33 -3.58 20.54
CA GLY A 159 -9.89 -3.32 20.59
C GLY A 159 -9.14 -3.43 19.27
N THR A 160 -9.85 -3.62 18.14
CA THR A 160 -9.25 -3.55 16.81
C THR A 160 -9.31 -2.11 16.27
N GLY A 161 -8.30 -1.72 15.48
CA GLY A 161 -8.26 -0.40 14.86
C GLY A 161 -7.13 -0.22 13.87
N ILE A 162 -7.22 0.85 13.12
CA ILE A 162 -6.10 1.34 12.30
C ILE A 162 -5.54 2.59 12.98
N GLU A 163 -4.24 2.55 13.21
CA GLU A 163 -3.46 3.71 13.64
C GLU A 163 -2.64 4.20 12.45
N VAL A 164 -2.82 5.45 12.06
CA VAL A 164 -2.14 6.03 10.88
C VAL A 164 -1.22 7.16 11.34
N TRP A 165 0.06 7.02 11.02
CA TRP A 165 1.09 8.02 11.26
C TRP A 165 1.45 8.69 9.95
N TYR A 166 1.36 9.98 9.90
CA TYR A 166 1.69 10.74 8.71
C TYR A 166 3.16 10.61 8.33
N ASN A 167 3.43 10.20 7.10
CA ASN A 167 4.78 10.13 6.54
C ASN A 167 4.99 11.30 5.56
N ALA A 168 5.74 12.30 6.01
CA ALA A 168 6.04 13.48 5.21
C ALA A 168 6.84 13.17 3.93
N ASP A 169 7.62 12.08 3.94
CA ASP A 169 8.43 11.68 2.79
C ASP A 169 7.58 11.20 1.62
N LEU A 170 6.37 10.67 1.90
CA LEU A 170 5.40 10.35 0.85
C LEU A 170 4.95 11.60 0.08
N ALA A 171 4.68 12.68 0.80
CA ALA A 171 4.24 13.94 0.20
C ALA A 171 5.33 14.60 -0.65
N GLN A 172 6.60 14.34 -0.35
CA GLN A 172 7.75 14.86 -1.08
C GLN A 172 8.20 13.96 -2.23
N GLY A 173 7.53 12.84 -2.45
CA GLY A 173 7.91 11.88 -3.49
C GLY A 173 9.24 11.16 -3.23
N LEU A 174 9.70 11.15 -1.98
CA LEU A 174 11.00 10.58 -1.58
C LEU A 174 10.95 9.06 -1.34
N PHE A 175 9.87 8.42 -1.69
CA PHE A 175 9.78 6.98 -1.60
C PHE A 175 10.76 6.33 -2.59
N ARG A 176 11.76 5.60 -2.08
CA ARG A 176 12.75 4.94 -2.93
C ARG A 176 12.07 3.98 -3.91
N GLY A 177 12.34 4.17 -5.19
CA GLY A 177 11.89 3.26 -6.24
C GLY A 177 10.52 3.55 -6.86
N ILE A 178 9.76 4.52 -6.35
CA ILE A 178 8.53 4.97 -7.01
C ILE A 178 8.74 6.39 -7.54
N PRO A 179 8.60 6.62 -8.83
CA PRO A 179 8.26 7.95 -9.28
C PRO A 179 6.81 8.22 -8.84
N VAL A 180 6.62 8.79 -7.63
CA VAL A 180 5.29 9.21 -7.13
C VAL A 180 4.72 10.32 -8.03
N VAL A 181 5.58 10.91 -8.84
CA VAL A 181 5.21 11.92 -9.83
C VAL A 181 5.83 11.54 -11.17
N TYR A 182 5.03 10.98 -12.06
CA TYR A 182 5.40 10.88 -13.46
C TYR A 182 5.13 12.25 -14.11
N ARG A 183 6.20 12.96 -14.47
CA ARG A 183 6.10 14.14 -15.27
C ARG A 183 5.93 13.71 -16.72
N GLU A 184 4.73 13.77 -17.21
CA GLU A 184 4.48 13.69 -18.64
C GLU A 184 4.98 14.99 -19.28
N PRO A 185 5.95 14.95 -20.20
CA PRO A 185 6.47 16.16 -20.82
C PRO A 185 5.34 16.98 -21.43
N GLY A 186 5.18 18.23 -20.98
CA GLY A 186 4.19 19.17 -21.52
C GLY A 186 2.85 19.25 -20.78
N THR A 187 2.60 18.41 -19.75
CA THR A 187 1.25 18.34 -19.15
C THR A 187 1.07 19.07 -17.84
N TRP A 188 2.11 19.62 -17.20
CA TRP A 188 1.89 20.47 -16.06
C TRP A 188 3.03 21.40 -15.66
N LEU A 189 2.59 22.54 -15.17
CA LEU A 189 3.42 23.56 -14.56
C LEU A 189 3.28 23.43 -13.04
N ALA A 190 4.34 23.02 -12.36
CA ALA A 190 4.44 23.24 -10.93
C ALA A 190 4.80 24.72 -10.73
N LYS A 191 3.90 25.52 -10.19
CA LYS A 191 4.24 26.80 -9.57
C LYS A 191 4.61 26.52 -8.11
N TYR A 192 5.82 26.86 -7.76
CA TYR A 192 6.29 26.93 -6.38
C TYR A 192 5.95 28.30 -5.79
#